data_5702ea78544cf267427f13d00fa96ea3
#
_entry.id   5702ea78544cf267427f13d00fa96ea3
#
_cell.length_a   1.000
_cell.length_b   1.000
_cell.length_c   1.000
_cell.angle_alpha   90.00
_cell.angle_beta   90.00
_cell.angle_gamma   90.00
#
_symmetry.space_group_name_H-M   'P 1'
#
loop_
_entity.id
_entity.type
_entity.pdbx_description
1 polymer ?
#
loop_
_entity_poly.entity_id
_entity_poly.type
_entity_poly.pdbx_seq_one_letter_code
_entity_poly.pdbx_strand_id
1 'polypeptide(L)'
;MDYIIFDLEWNNAYNYATKKGVNEIVEIGAIKLDRYLNTVDTFRLLVRPKLSRRLSTHFKALTHMTLEELRRDGVAFETAVQDFRRWAGLPQNNVFMSWSNSDLYVLAENFRRVFGTTDISFIQNYADVQQYCQSFLDLPDGSKNQVGLTDCADALGLQYNDGLHHHALFDCELSAMCFRRVFDEKKFSAFVHRCENDYFSRLLFKPYSITKPVVQGFNVYQTEHGCPSCGAPLRRLRAYEVVNGAFKTVAVCDRCDRLYWVHVRAKMTYDGVRTASRVYLVGRKRAKKLYENLKKS
;
A
#
# COMPACT_ATOMS: atom_id res chain seq x y z
N MET A 1 11.66 -18.62 -17.21
CA MET A 1 11.27 -17.63 -16.19
C MET A 1 10.64 -18.41 -15.07
N ASP A 2 11.11 -18.20 -13.85
CA ASP A 2 10.56 -18.86 -12.68
C ASP A 2 9.64 -17.88 -11.92
N TYR A 3 8.68 -18.40 -11.21
CA TYR A 3 7.77 -17.62 -10.38
C TYR A 3 8.11 -17.88 -8.91
N ILE A 4 8.34 -16.81 -8.14
CA ILE A 4 8.65 -16.91 -6.71
C ILE A 4 7.51 -16.27 -5.94
N ILE A 5 6.67 -17.08 -5.32
CA ILE A 5 5.64 -16.63 -4.40
C ILE A 5 6.25 -16.58 -3.01
N PHE A 6 6.19 -15.43 -2.37
CA PHE A 6 6.68 -15.25 -1.01
C PHE A 6 5.61 -14.65 -0.11
N ASP A 7 5.68 -15.01 1.14
CA ASP A 7 4.85 -14.50 2.22
C ASP A 7 5.73 -14.20 3.42
N LEU A 8 5.33 -13.22 4.21
CA LEU A 8 6.08 -12.76 5.37
C LEU A 8 5.20 -12.78 6.60
N GLU A 9 5.74 -13.27 7.71
CA GLU A 9 5.15 -13.02 9.00
C GLU A 9 5.86 -11.87 9.71
N TRP A 10 5.11 -10.95 10.28
CA TRP A 10 5.67 -9.80 11.00
C TRP A 10 4.92 -9.48 12.29
N ASN A 11 5.68 -9.07 13.29
CA ASN A 11 5.13 -8.55 14.53
C ASN A 11 5.13 -7.02 14.52
N ASN A 12 4.07 -6.41 15.01
CA ASN A 12 4.03 -4.97 15.20
C ASN A 12 4.87 -4.60 16.43
N ALA A 13 6.02 -3.98 16.18
CA ALA A 13 6.98 -3.53 17.17
C ALA A 13 6.99 -2.01 17.29
N TYR A 14 7.44 -1.48 18.43
CA TYR A 14 7.65 -0.06 18.62
C TYR A 14 9.14 0.28 18.60
N ASN A 15 9.54 1.12 17.65
CA ASN A 15 10.89 1.63 17.58
C ASN A 15 11.04 2.88 18.47
N TYR A 16 11.68 2.72 19.63
CA TYR A 16 11.86 3.79 20.60
C TYR A 16 12.76 4.92 20.11
N ALA A 17 13.70 4.67 19.21
CA ALA A 17 14.58 5.70 18.66
C ALA A 17 13.82 6.65 17.71
N THR A 18 12.92 6.11 16.88
CA THR A 18 12.12 6.90 15.93
C THR A 18 10.74 7.26 16.45
N LYS A 19 10.32 6.71 17.60
CA LYS A 19 8.99 6.84 18.20
C LYS A 19 7.86 6.44 17.26
N LYS A 20 8.06 5.35 16.48
CA LYS A 20 7.09 4.86 15.48
C LYS A 20 6.84 3.37 15.63
N GLY A 21 5.63 2.94 15.27
CA GLY A 21 5.33 1.53 15.04
C GLY A 21 6.07 1.02 13.78
N VAL A 22 6.50 -0.21 13.82
CA VAL A 22 7.22 -0.90 12.73
C VAL A 22 6.67 -2.32 12.62
N ASN A 23 6.40 -2.78 11.42
CA ASN A 23 6.13 -4.19 11.15
C ASN A 23 7.49 -4.89 11.01
N GLU A 24 7.92 -5.58 12.06
CA GLU A 24 9.21 -6.25 12.08
C GLU A 24 9.07 -7.69 11.61
N ILE A 25 9.71 -8.03 10.49
CA ILE A 25 9.68 -9.38 9.91
C ILE A 25 10.29 -10.38 10.88
N VAL A 26 9.59 -11.50 11.05
CA VAL A 26 10.03 -12.61 11.93
C VAL A 26 10.06 -13.96 11.21
N GLU A 27 9.45 -14.08 10.02
CA GLU A 27 9.56 -15.24 9.15
C GLU A 27 9.49 -14.82 7.69
N ILE A 28 10.23 -15.52 6.84
CA ILE A 28 10.16 -15.46 5.39
C ILE A 28 9.83 -16.85 4.88
N GLY A 29 8.69 -17.01 4.21
CA GLY A 29 8.31 -18.18 3.47
C GLY A 29 8.34 -17.90 1.98
N ALA A 30 8.72 -18.87 1.16
CA ALA A 30 8.60 -18.74 -0.29
C ALA A 30 8.55 -20.11 -0.99
N ILE A 31 7.93 -20.12 -2.16
CA ILE A 31 7.86 -21.27 -3.05
C ILE A 31 8.33 -20.83 -4.45
N LYS A 32 9.18 -21.64 -5.06
CA LYS A 32 9.63 -21.43 -6.44
C LYS A 32 8.91 -22.39 -7.38
N LEU A 33 8.31 -21.82 -8.42
CA LEU A 33 7.66 -22.55 -9.48
C LEU A 33 8.45 -22.35 -10.77
N ASP A 34 8.58 -23.43 -11.54
CA ASP A 34 9.14 -23.37 -12.89
C ASP A 34 8.14 -22.73 -13.88
N ARG A 35 8.54 -22.61 -15.14
CA ARG A 35 7.67 -22.07 -16.21
C ARG A 35 6.40 -22.87 -16.47
N TYR A 36 6.35 -24.13 -16.01
CA TYR A 36 5.19 -25.01 -16.11
C TYR A 36 4.36 -25.02 -14.82
N LEU A 37 4.71 -24.16 -13.88
CA LEU A 37 4.11 -24.01 -12.56
C LEU A 37 4.32 -25.22 -11.63
N ASN A 38 5.30 -26.10 -11.93
CA ASN A 38 5.68 -27.13 -10.97
C ASN A 38 6.49 -26.50 -9.84
N THR A 39 6.24 -26.92 -8.60
CA THR A 39 7.08 -26.55 -7.46
C THR A 39 8.44 -27.19 -7.62
N VAL A 40 9.49 -26.39 -7.69
CA VAL A 40 10.89 -26.85 -7.80
C VAL A 40 11.68 -26.68 -6.54
N ASP A 41 11.31 -25.75 -5.68
CA ASP A 41 11.99 -25.53 -4.39
C ASP A 41 11.12 -24.73 -3.42
N THR A 42 11.43 -24.81 -2.14
CA THR A 42 10.79 -24.06 -1.06
C THR A 42 11.82 -23.41 -0.16
N PHE A 43 11.48 -22.26 0.42
CA PHE A 43 12.31 -21.54 1.36
C PHE A 43 11.50 -21.19 2.60
N ARG A 44 12.08 -21.43 3.77
CA ARG A 44 11.53 -20.99 5.05
C ARG A 44 12.63 -20.62 6.00
N LEU A 45 12.57 -19.42 6.59
CA LEU A 45 13.58 -18.96 7.50
C LEU A 45 12.98 -18.05 8.58
N LEU A 46 13.28 -18.35 9.84
CA LEU A 46 12.91 -17.49 10.97
C LEU A 46 13.89 -16.33 11.09
N VAL A 47 13.36 -15.15 11.35
CA VAL A 47 14.14 -13.92 11.52
C VAL A 47 14.11 -13.50 12.98
N ARG A 48 15.29 -13.30 13.56
CA ARG A 48 15.44 -12.84 14.93
C ARG A 48 15.02 -11.40 15.09
N PRO A 49 13.98 -11.11 15.89
CA PRO A 49 13.52 -9.73 16.08
C PRO A 49 14.54 -8.93 16.89
N LYS A 50 14.81 -7.69 16.44
CA LYS A 50 15.68 -6.71 17.13
C LYS A 50 14.87 -5.68 17.92
N LEU A 51 13.68 -5.33 17.46
CA LEU A 51 12.83 -4.29 18.06
C LEU A 51 11.74 -4.89 18.95
N SER A 52 11.21 -6.05 18.60
CA SER A 52 10.13 -6.71 19.33
C SER A 52 10.61 -7.20 20.69
N ARG A 53 10.11 -6.55 21.75
CA ARG A 53 10.31 -6.99 23.13
C ARG A 53 9.27 -8.00 23.59
N ARG A 54 8.13 -8.03 22.89
CA ARG A 54 7.01 -8.96 23.06
C ARG A 54 6.33 -9.16 21.71
N LEU A 55 5.72 -10.31 21.52
CA LEU A 55 4.83 -10.55 20.39
C LEU A 55 3.41 -10.10 20.77
N SER A 56 2.68 -9.53 19.81
CA SER A 56 1.28 -9.13 20.04
C SER A 56 0.41 -10.36 20.30
N THR A 57 -0.67 -10.19 21.07
CA THR A 57 -1.60 -11.29 21.36
C THR A 57 -2.20 -11.86 20.07
N HIS A 58 -2.54 -10.99 19.13
CA HIS A 58 -3.09 -11.38 17.84
C HIS A 58 -2.08 -12.21 17.05
N PHE A 59 -0.83 -11.75 16.92
CA PHE A 59 0.24 -12.49 16.22
C PHE A 59 0.46 -13.90 16.81
N LYS A 60 0.54 -14.01 18.15
CA LYS A 60 0.70 -15.31 18.82
C LYS A 60 -0.48 -16.26 18.61
N ALA A 61 -1.70 -15.71 18.57
CA ALA A 61 -2.90 -16.51 18.33
C ALA A 61 -2.94 -17.08 16.91
N LEU A 62 -2.39 -16.35 15.94
CA LEU A 62 -2.39 -16.77 14.53
C LEU A 62 -1.23 -17.72 14.21
N THR A 63 -0.01 -17.35 14.59
CA THR A 63 1.22 -18.07 14.17
C THR A 63 1.67 -19.12 15.17
N HIS A 64 1.16 -19.09 16.40
CA HIS A 64 1.64 -19.90 17.53
C HIS A 64 3.14 -19.76 17.88
N MET A 65 3.84 -18.80 17.24
CA MET A 65 5.26 -18.55 17.48
C MET A 65 5.50 -17.91 18.84
N THR A 66 6.63 -18.23 19.44
CA THR A 66 7.11 -17.60 20.67
C THR A 66 8.32 -16.72 20.41
N LEU A 67 8.49 -15.67 21.24
CA LEU A 67 9.66 -14.82 21.14
C LEU A 67 10.97 -15.55 21.45
N GLU A 68 10.89 -16.58 22.28
CA GLU A 68 12.02 -17.43 22.64
C GLU A 68 12.51 -18.24 21.45
N GLU A 69 11.61 -18.91 20.73
CA GLU A 69 11.91 -19.63 19.48
C GLU A 69 12.53 -18.69 18.43
N LEU A 70 11.93 -17.54 18.20
CA LEU A 70 12.44 -16.57 17.25
C LEU A 70 13.85 -16.06 17.62
N ARG A 71 14.16 -15.97 18.90
CA ARG A 71 15.50 -15.57 19.37
C ARG A 71 16.53 -16.69 19.29
N ARG A 72 16.11 -17.92 19.55
CA ARG A 72 16.98 -19.11 19.51
C ARG A 72 17.29 -19.53 18.08
N ASP A 73 16.25 -19.67 17.25
CA ASP A 73 16.33 -20.31 15.94
C ASP A 73 16.41 -19.31 14.78
N GLY A 74 15.97 -18.06 15.01
CA GLY A 74 15.99 -17.01 13.99
C GLY A 74 17.40 -16.46 13.73
N VAL A 75 17.66 -16.14 12.46
CA VAL A 75 18.89 -15.47 12.03
C VAL A 75 18.70 -13.95 11.99
N ALA A 76 19.78 -13.18 11.85
CA ALA A 76 19.66 -11.74 11.62
C ALA A 76 18.93 -11.44 10.29
N PHE A 77 18.17 -10.34 10.22
CA PHE A 77 17.46 -9.96 8.99
C PHE A 77 18.40 -9.83 7.79
N GLU A 78 19.60 -9.30 8.02
CA GLU A 78 20.65 -9.16 7.00
C GLU A 78 21.04 -10.52 6.41
N THR A 79 21.20 -11.54 7.25
CA THR A 79 21.48 -12.92 6.83
C THR A 79 20.28 -13.51 6.09
N ALA A 80 19.07 -13.34 6.64
CA ALA A 80 17.85 -13.85 6.01
C ALA A 80 17.66 -13.32 4.59
N VAL A 81 17.89 -12.02 4.37
CA VAL A 81 17.80 -11.40 3.04
C VAL A 81 18.86 -11.95 2.10
N GLN A 82 20.10 -12.15 2.57
CA GLN A 82 21.18 -12.73 1.75
C GLN A 82 20.88 -14.16 1.33
N ASP A 83 20.36 -14.98 2.24
CA ASP A 83 20.01 -16.37 1.98
C ASP A 83 18.80 -16.46 1.05
N PHE A 84 17.78 -15.63 1.26
CA PHE A 84 16.61 -15.51 0.37
C PHE A 84 17.02 -15.10 -1.05
N ARG A 85 17.87 -14.08 -1.18
CA ARG A 85 18.42 -13.65 -2.48
C ARG A 85 19.21 -14.78 -3.17
N ARG A 86 20.05 -15.51 -2.42
CA ARG A 86 20.84 -16.63 -2.96
C ARG A 86 19.94 -17.75 -3.44
N TRP A 87 18.94 -18.12 -2.65
CA TRP A 87 17.94 -19.11 -3.01
C TRP A 87 17.10 -18.70 -4.22
N ALA A 88 16.67 -17.44 -4.30
CA ALA A 88 15.92 -16.92 -5.42
C ALA A 88 16.68 -17.03 -6.76
N GLY A 89 18.00 -16.85 -6.73
CA GLY A 89 18.86 -16.93 -7.92
C GLY A 89 18.93 -15.62 -8.70
N LEU A 90 19.11 -15.71 -10.02
CA LEU A 90 19.33 -14.53 -10.87
C LEU A 90 18.05 -13.69 -11.02
N PRO A 91 18.08 -12.39 -10.70
CA PRO A 91 16.90 -11.53 -10.67
C PRO A 91 16.12 -11.46 -11.98
N GLN A 92 16.83 -11.45 -13.11
CA GLN A 92 16.22 -11.32 -14.44
C GLN A 92 15.42 -12.56 -14.87
N ASN A 93 15.61 -13.69 -14.21
CA ASN A 93 14.94 -14.95 -14.53
C ASN A 93 13.68 -15.17 -13.70
N ASN A 94 13.36 -14.27 -12.77
CA ASN A 94 12.30 -14.45 -11.78
C ASN A 94 11.23 -13.38 -11.87
N VAL A 95 9.98 -13.77 -11.58
CA VAL A 95 8.91 -12.87 -11.18
C VAL A 95 8.58 -13.16 -9.73
N PHE A 96 8.83 -12.19 -8.85
CA PHE A 96 8.42 -12.26 -7.46
C PHE A 96 6.94 -11.92 -7.32
N MET A 97 6.26 -12.61 -6.43
CA MET A 97 4.82 -12.47 -6.22
C MET A 97 4.47 -12.61 -4.75
N SER A 98 3.47 -11.89 -4.28
CA SER A 98 2.86 -12.10 -2.95
C SER A 98 1.35 -11.94 -3.01
N TRP A 99 0.64 -12.41 -1.97
CA TRP A 99 -0.79 -12.17 -1.84
C TRP A 99 -1.02 -10.74 -1.35
N SER A 100 -1.27 -9.84 -2.29
CA SER A 100 -1.25 -8.38 -2.13
C SER A 100 0.14 -7.75 -2.07
N ASN A 101 0.16 -6.41 -2.13
CA ASN A 101 1.40 -5.63 -2.02
C ASN A 101 1.91 -5.49 -0.57
N SER A 102 1.23 -6.06 0.43
CA SER A 102 1.57 -5.88 1.85
C SER A 102 2.94 -6.42 2.18
N ASP A 103 3.25 -7.63 1.72
CA ASP A 103 4.53 -8.29 1.97
C ASP A 103 5.69 -7.56 1.32
N LEU A 104 5.51 -7.17 0.06
CA LEU A 104 6.51 -6.37 -0.64
C LEU A 104 6.76 -5.02 0.06
N TYR A 105 5.68 -4.38 0.56
CA TYR A 105 5.79 -3.14 1.33
C TYR A 105 6.56 -3.37 2.65
N VAL A 106 6.22 -4.41 3.41
CA VAL A 106 6.88 -4.73 4.68
C VAL A 106 8.34 -5.12 4.45
N LEU A 107 8.65 -5.90 3.40
CA LEU A 107 10.02 -6.21 3.01
C LEU A 107 10.82 -4.93 2.73
N ALA A 108 10.28 -4.05 1.90
CA ALA A 108 10.92 -2.79 1.54
C ALA A 108 11.11 -1.85 2.74
N GLU A 109 10.14 -1.80 3.67
CA GLU A 109 10.25 -1.00 4.90
C GLU A 109 11.35 -1.53 5.83
N ASN A 110 11.45 -2.86 6.03
CA ASN A 110 12.51 -3.48 6.80
C ASN A 110 13.88 -3.34 6.12
N PHE A 111 13.94 -3.51 4.80
CA PHE A 111 15.15 -3.34 4.01
C PHE A 111 15.70 -1.91 4.17
N ARG A 112 14.86 -0.89 3.97
CA ARG A 112 15.22 0.52 4.19
C ARG A 112 15.69 0.78 5.62
N ARG A 113 15.01 0.21 6.62
CA ARG A 113 15.37 0.38 8.03
C ARG A 113 16.72 -0.20 8.38
N VAL A 114 17.07 -1.36 7.81
CA VAL A 114 18.29 -2.09 8.16
C VAL A 114 19.47 -1.66 7.30
N PHE A 115 19.26 -1.48 6.00
CA PHE A 115 20.34 -1.18 5.04
C PHE A 115 20.42 0.30 4.66
N GLY A 116 19.48 1.14 5.08
CA GLY A 116 19.46 2.57 4.75
C GLY A 116 19.10 2.90 3.29
N THR A 117 18.75 1.90 2.49
CA THR A 117 18.39 2.04 1.07
C THR A 117 17.05 1.37 0.77
N THR A 118 16.39 1.83 -0.29
CA THR A 118 15.19 1.19 -0.86
C THR A 118 15.51 0.33 -2.10
N ASP A 119 16.79 0.18 -2.45
CA ASP A 119 17.20 -0.60 -3.62
C ASP A 119 17.21 -2.11 -3.28
N ILE A 120 16.12 -2.78 -3.63
CA ILE A 120 15.99 -4.25 -3.51
C ILE A 120 16.29 -4.87 -4.88
N SER A 121 17.55 -4.74 -5.33
CA SER A 121 18.00 -5.09 -6.68
C SER A 121 17.77 -6.55 -7.09
N PHE A 122 17.51 -7.46 -6.13
CA PHE A 122 17.20 -8.85 -6.45
C PHE A 122 15.73 -9.09 -6.82
N ILE A 123 14.83 -8.09 -6.63
CA ILE A 123 13.45 -8.13 -7.10
C ILE A 123 13.34 -7.18 -8.29
N GLN A 124 13.50 -7.71 -9.50
CA GLN A 124 13.41 -6.91 -10.74
C GLN A 124 12.01 -6.93 -11.36
N ASN A 125 11.26 -8.01 -11.16
CA ASN A 125 9.90 -8.13 -11.63
C ASN A 125 9.01 -8.57 -10.46
N TYR A 126 7.85 -7.94 -10.34
CA TYR A 126 6.88 -8.22 -9.29
C TYR A 126 5.45 -8.23 -9.83
N ALA A 127 4.62 -9.13 -9.30
CA ALA A 127 3.19 -9.15 -9.55
C ALA A 127 2.40 -9.38 -8.26
N ASP A 128 1.26 -8.70 -8.13
CA ASP A 128 0.29 -8.91 -7.07
C ASP A 128 -0.64 -10.08 -7.47
N VAL A 129 -0.45 -11.24 -6.83
CA VAL A 129 -1.22 -12.46 -7.12
C VAL A 129 -2.69 -12.30 -6.75
N GLN A 130 -2.99 -11.56 -5.68
CA GLN A 130 -4.37 -11.28 -5.28
C GLN A 130 -5.12 -10.55 -6.38
N GLN A 131 -4.54 -9.45 -6.92
CA GLN A 131 -5.16 -8.70 -8.01
C GLN A 131 -5.35 -9.58 -9.26
N TYR A 132 -4.35 -10.39 -9.58
CA TYR A 132 -4.43 -11.30 -10.72
C TYR A 132 -5.54 -12.33 -10.54
N CYS A 133 -5.55 -13.10 -9.44
CA CYS A 133 -6.56 -14.12 -9.17
C CYS A 133 -7.97 -13.52 -9.05
N GLN A 134 -8.09 -12.37 -8.40
CA GLN A 134 -9.36 -11.65 -8.25
C GLN A 134 -9.97 -11.25 -9.60
N SER A 135 -9.17 -11.02 -10.64
CA SER A 135 -9.66 -10.69 -11.99
C SER A 135 -10.42 -11.83 -12.70
N PHE A 136 -10.38 -13.02 -12.13
CA PHE A 136 -11.12 -14.21 -12.63
C PHE A 136 -12.35 -14.57 -11.78
N LEU A 137 -12.61 -13.83 -10.71
CA LEU A 137 -13.76 -14.06 -9.84
C LEU A 137 -14.94 -13.16 -10.25
N ASP A 138 -16.14 -13.73 -10.26
CA ASP A 138 -17.38 -12.98 -10.45
C ASP A 138 -17.74 -12.24 -9.15
N LEU A 139 -17.11 -11.10 -8.94
CA LEU A 139 -17.39 -10.24 -7.79
C LEU A 139 -18.56 -9.30 -8.09
N PRO A 140 -19.40 -8.96 -7.09
CA PRO A 140 -20.48 -8.00 -7.27
C PRO A 140 -19.95 -6.67 -7.81
N ASP A 141 -20.67 -6.07 -8.77
CA ASP A 141 -20.34 -4.78 -9.35
C ASP A 141 -20.09 -3.72 -8.29
N GLY A 142 -18.93 -3.07 -8.36
CA GLY A 142 -18.52 -2.03 -7.40
C GLY A 142 -17.82 -2.55 -6.14
N SER A 143 -17.63 -3.85 -5.98
CA SER A 143 -16.78 -4.41 -4.93
C SER A 143 -15.32 -3.99 -5.16
N LYS A 144 -14.84 -3.05 -4.33
CA LYS A 144 -13.43 -2.63 -4.29
C LYS A 144 -12.63 -3.36 -3.22
N ASN A 145 -13.25 -4.32 -2.55
CA ASN A 145 -12.62 -5.03 -1.47
C ASN A 145 -11.63 -6.06 -2.03
N GLN A 146 -10.47 -6.09 -1.43
CA GLN A 146 -9.49 -7.14 -1.69
C GLN A 146 -10.07 -8.47 -1.17
N VAL A 147 -9.97 -9.53 -1.98
CA VAL A 147 -10.41 -10.87 -1.60
C VAL A 147 -9.33 -11.52 -0.77
N GLY A 148 -9.69 -12.08 0.40
CA GLY A 148 -8.78 -12.87 1.22
C GLY A 148 -8.24 -14.10 0.47
N LEU A 149 -7.10 -14.62 0.92
CA LEU A 149 -6.49 -15.80 0.28
C LEU A 149 -7.41 -17.02 0.36
N THR A 150 -7.98 -17.28 1.54
CA THR A 150 -8.96 -18.35 1.75
C THR A 150 -10.24 -18.16 0.96
N ASP A 151 -10.80 -16.93 0.99
CA ASP A 151 -12.02 -16.62 0.24
C ASP A 151 -11.81 -16.84 -1.28
N CYS A 152 -10.62 -16.53 -1.78
CA CYS A 152 -10.26 -16.78 -3.18
C CYS A 152 -10.13 -18.27 -3.45
N ALA A 153 -9.46 -19.03 -2.58
CA ALA A 153 -9.32 -20.47 -2.71
C ALA A 153 -10.67 -21.18 -2.72
N ASP A 154 -11.58 -20.78 -1.83
CA ASP A 154 -12.95 -21.30 -1.75
C ASP A 154 -13.73 -20.97 -3.01
N ALA A 155 -13.67 -19.72 -3.50
CA ALA A 155 -14.32 -19.31 -4.74
C ALA A 155 -13.80 -20.06 -5.98
N LEU A 156 -12.54 -20.51 -5.96
CA LEU A 156 -11.93 -21.33 -7.01
C LEU A 156 -12.17 -22.85 -6.84
N GLY A 157 -12.87 -23.26 -5.75
CA GLY A 157 -13.19 -24.65 -5.45
C GLY A 157 -11.96 -25.48 -5.06
N LEU A 158 -10.94 -24.85 -4.44
CA LEU A 158 -9.72 -25.53 -4.01
C LEU A 158 -9.93 -26.21 -2.66
N GLN A 159 -9.30 -27.37 -2.49
CA GLN A 159 -9.27 -28.11 -1.22
C GLN A 159 -7.93 -27.87 -0.54
N TYR A 160 -7.94 -27.38 0.68
CA TYR A 160 -6.72 -27.10 1.49
C TYR A 160 -6.98 -27.38 2.97
N ASN A 161 -5.92 -27.45 3.77
CA ASN A 161 -6.04 -27.68 5.20
C ASN A 161 -6.08 -26.34 5.95
N ASP A 162 -7.27 -25.94 6.40
CA ASP A 162 -7.53 -24.67 7.08
C ASP A 162 -6.76 -24.51 8.40
N GLY A 163 -6.36 -25.60 9.05
CA GLY A 163 -5.62 -25.57 10.32
C GLY A 163 -4.14 -25.14 10.22
N LEU A 164 -3.62 -24.91 9.01
CA LEU A 164 -2.21 -24.54 8.77
C LEU A 164 -2.03 -23.07 8.36
N HIS A 165 -3.11 -22.26 8.37
CA HIS A 165 -3.02 -20.84 8.08
C HIS A 165 -2.09 -20.09 9.03
N HIS A 166 -1.52 -18.99 8.53
CA HIS A 166 -0.58 -18.13 9.24
C HIS A 166 0.79 -18.77 9.51
N HIS A 167 1.20 -19.62 8.58
CA HIS A 167 2.58 -20.02 8.38
C HIS A 167 3.00 -19.59 6.98
N ALA A 168 4.00 -18.73 6.86
CA ALA A 168 4.35 -18.09 5.59
C ALA A 168 4.51 -19.07 4.42
N LEU A 169 5.06 -20.26 4.64
CA LEU A 169 5.20 -21.27 3.58
C LEU A 169 3.85 -21.85 3.14
N PHE A 170 2.92 -22.09 4.08
CA PHE A 170 1.58 -22.59 3.73
C PHE A 170 0.79 -21.57 2.91
N ASP A 171 0.85 -20.29 3.29
CA ASP A 171 0.17 -19.22 2.56
C ASP A 171 0.78 -19.04 1.15
N CYS A 172 2.09 -19.27 0.98
CA CYS A 172 2.72 -19.39 -0.34
C CYS A 172 2.16 -20.57 -1.15
N GLU A 173 1.99 -21.75 -0.54
CA GLU A 173 1.44 -22.94 -1.23
C GLU A 173 0.00 -22.70 -1.66
N LEU A 174 -0.84 -22.14 -0.79
CA LEU A 174 -2.22 -21.82 -1.11
C LEU A 174 -2.32 -20.75 -2.21
N SER A 175 -1.46 -19.72 -2.14
CA SER A 175 -1.33 -18.71 -3.20
C SER A 175 -0.92 -19.33 -4.55
N ALA A 176 0.01 -20.30 -4.52
CA ALA A 176 0.42 -21.05 -5.70
C ALA A 176 -0.72 -21.91 -6.26
N MET A 177 -1.55 -22.51 -5.42
CA MET A 177 -2.73 -23.27 -5.86
C MET A 177 -3.74 -22.34 -6.55
N CYS A 178 -4.05 -21.18 -5.96
CA CYS A 178 -4.91 -20.17 -6.59
C CYS A 178 -4.35 -19.71 -7.93
N PHE A 179 -3.06 -19.38 -7.97
CA PHE A 179 -2.37 -18.93 -9.17
C PHE A 179 -2.43 -19.99 -10.29
N ARG A 180 -2.08 -21.25 -10.01
CA ARG A 180 -2.13 -22.36 -10.97
C ARG A 180 -3.54 -22.55 -11.54
N ARG A 181 -4.57 -22.41 -10.72
CA ARG A 181 -5.97 -22.63 -11.09
C ARG A 181 -6.46 -21.69 -12.19
N VAL A 182 -5.93 -20.46 -12.22
CA VAL A 182 -6.38 -19.39 -13.13
C VAL A 182 -5.30 -18.94 -14.10
N PHE A 183 -4.14 -19.60 -14.14
CA PHE A 183 -2.99 -19.12 -14.90
C PHE A 183 -3.25 -19.05 -16.41
N ASP A 184 -3.04 -17.87 -16.94
CA ASP A 184 -2.98 -17.55 -18.37
C ASP A 184 -1.77 -16.63 -18.58
N GLU A 185 -0.75 -17.12 -19.28
CA GLU A 185 0.53 -16.41 -19.44
C GLU A 185 0.35 -15.02 -20.06
N LYS A 186 -0.52 -14.91 -21.08
CA LYS A 186 -0.78 -13.65 -21.78
C LYS A 186 -1.47 -12.63 -20.88
N LYS A 187 -2.46 -13.07 -20.10
CA LYS A 187 -3.14 -12.20 -19.14
C LYS A 187 -2.22 -11.83 -17.99
N PHE A 188 -1.48 -12.81 -17.44
CA PHE A 188 -0.58 -12.57 -16.31
C PHE A 188 0.52 -11.55 -16.62
N SER A 189 1.05 -11.55 -17.86
CA SER A 189 2.09 -10.58 -18.27
C SER A 189 1.67 -9.12 -18.06
N ALA A 190 0.38 -8.81 -18.12
CA ALA A 190 -0.13 -7.46 -17.88
C ALA A 190 -0.11 -7.05 -16.39
N PHE A 191 0.04 -8.00 -15.47
CA PHE A 191 0.14 -7.77 -14.02
C PHE A 191 1.59 -7.71 -13.53
N VAL A 192 2.56 -8.05 -14.39
CA VAL A 192 3.98 -8.01 -14.03
C VAL A 192 4.51 -6.58 -14.17
N HIS A 193 5.01 -6.05 -13.08
CA HIS A 193 5.62 -4.73 -13.01
C HIS A 193 7.13 -4.85 -12.91
N ARG A 194 7.87 -4.02 -13.66
CA ARG A 194 9.32 -3.87 -13.48
C ARG A 194 9.61 -2.99 -12.27
N CYS A 195 10.42 -3.51 -11.36
CA CYS A 195 10.83 -2.83 -10.13
C CYS A 195 12.09 -2.00 -10.36
N GLU A 196 12.05 -1.11 -11.35
CA GLU A 196 13.17 -0.25 -11.75
C GLU A 196 13.10 1.14 -11.10
N ASN A 197 14.23 1.84 -11.08
CA ASN A 197 14.37 3.23 -10.63
C ASN A 197 13.84 3.46 -9.21
N ASP A 198 12.73 4.17 -9.11
CA ASP A 198 12.13 4.63 -7.85
C ASP A 198 10.95 3.74 -7.36
N TYR A 199 10.77 2.55 -7.94
CA TYR A 199 9.64 1.67 -7.65
C TYR A 199 9.41 1.46 -6.14
N PHE A 200 10.44 1.05 -5.40
CA PHE A 200 10.32 0.81 -3.96
C PHE A 200 10.20 2.11 -3.15
N SER A 201 10.82 3.18 -3.59
CA SER A 201 10.64 4.51 -2.97
C SER A 201 9.22 5.00 -3.13
N ARG A 202 8.62 4.77 -4.29
CA ARG A 202 7.21 5.05 -4.60
C ARG A 202 6.27 4.17 -3.78
N LEU A 203 6.55 2.87 -3.68
CA LEU A 203 5.79 1.92 -2.86
C LEU A 203 5.75 2.35 -1.38
N LEU A 204 6.88 2.81 -0.84
CA LEU A 204 7.02 3.25 0.54
C LEU A 204 6.50 4.66 0.81
N PHE A 205 6.18 5.44 -0.23
CA PHE A 205 5.69 6.79 -0.05
C PHE A 205 4.26 6.81 0.47
N LYS A 206 4.05 7.37 1.65
CA LYS A 206 2.71 7.55 2.24
C LYS A 206 2.16 8.93 1.86
N PRO A 207 1.19 9.03 0.94
CA PRO A 207 0.60 10.30 0.57
C PRO A 207 -0.09 10.97 1.77
N TYR A 208 0.08 12.29 1.94
CA TYR A 208 -0.51 13.04 3.04
C TYR A 208 -1.24 14.30 2.57
N SER A 209 -2.26 14.71 3.33
CA SER A 209 -3.00 15.94 3.06
C SER A 209 -2.16 17.17 3.43
N ILE A 210 -2.12 18.13 2.50
CA ILE A 210 -1.48 19.43 2.73
C ILE A 210 -2.49 20.32 3.43
N THR A 211 -2.11 20.84 4.60
CA THR A 211 -2.95 21.73 5.43
C THR A 211 -2.35 23.12 5.60
N LYS A 212 -1.11 23.34 5.14
CA LYS A 212 -0.52 24.69 5.07
C LYS A 212 -0.85 25.33 3.72
N PRO A 213 -1.35 26.58 3.70
CA PRO A 213 -1.82 27.21 2.47
C PRO A 213 -0.72 27.44 1.42
N VAL A 214 0.52 27.57 1.88
CA VAL A 214 1.71 27.69 1.04
C VAL A 214 2.76 26.71 1.53
N VAL A 215 3.22 25.82 0.64
CA VAL A 215 4.35 24.91 0.84
C VAL A 215 5.12 24.83 -0.48
N GLN A 216 6.30 24.22 -0.45
CA GLN A 216 7.07 24.00 -1.68
C GLN A 216 6.21 23.24 -2.72
N GLY A 217 6.10 23.79 -3.92
CA GLY A 217 5.32 23.21 -5.02
C GLY A 217 3.80 23.38 -4.92
N PHE A 218 3.28 24.10 -3.91
CA PHE A 218 1.83 24.36 -3.80
C PHE A 218 1.52 25.69 -3.08
N ASN A 219 0.63 26.46 -3.70
CA ASN A 219 0.05 27.66 -3.12
C ASN A 219 -1.46 27.70 -3.42
N VAL A 220 -2.30 27.52 -2.40
CA VAL A 220 -3.74 27.50 -2.57
C VAL A 220 -4.30 28.85 -3.11
N TYR A 221 -3.59 29.94 -2.86
CA TYR A 221 -4.01 31.27 -3.33
C TYR A 221 -3.85 31.46 -4.85
N GLN A 222 -3.07 30.60 -5.50
CA GLN A 222 -2.88 30.56 -6.95
C GLN A 222 -3.86 29.63 -7.65
N THR A 223 -4.74 28.93 -6.90
CA THR A 223 -5.76 28.09 -7.52
C THR A 223 -6.89 28.96 -8.06
N GLU A 224 -7.17 28.84 -9.34
CA GLU A 224 -8.26 29.55 -10.02
C GLU A 224 -9.52 28.68 -10.04
N HIS A 225 -10.67 29.34 -9.91
CA HIS A 225 -11.98 28.68 -9.93
C HIS A 225 -12.93 29.43 -10.86
N GLY A 226 -13.53 28.70 -11.80
CA GLY A 226 -14.57 29.21 -12.66
C GLY A 226 -15.94 29.14 -11.99
N CYS A 227 -16.80 30.09 -12.31
CA CYS A 227 -18.20 30.08 -11.92
C CYS A 227 -18.94 28.94 -12.63
N PRO A 228 -19.56 27.98 -11.91
CA PRO A 228 -20.30 26.88 -12.54
C PRO A 228 -21.50 27.35 -13.41
N SER A 229 -21.97 28.57 -13.19
CA SER A 229 -23.14 29.09 -13.93
C SER A 229 -22.80 29.85 -15.23
N CYS A 230 -21.62 30.49 -15.28
CA CYS A 230 -21.29 31.36 -16.44
C CYS A 230 -19.82 31.29 -16.89
N GLY A 231 -19.01 30.45 -16.29
CA GLY A 231 -17.58 30.24 -16.59
C GLY A 231 -16.65 31.39 -16.15
N ALA A 232 -17.16 32.54 -15.73
CA ALA A 232 -16.32 33.66 -15.32
C ALA A 232 -15.50 33.33 -14.07
N PRO A 233 -14.29 33.91 -13.89
CA PRO A 233 -13.47 33.64 -12.70
C PRO A 233 -14.19 34.09 -11.43
N LEU A 234 -14.01 33.30 -10.38
CA LEU A 234 -14.55 33.61 -9.07
C LEU A 234 -13.56 34.48 -8.28
N ARG A 235 -14.05 35.59 -7.75
CA ARG A 235 -13.28 36.44 -6.84
C ARG A 235 -13.48 35.97 -5.40
N ARG A 236 -12.38 35.60 -4.76
CA ARG A 236 -12.36 35.18 -3.35
C ARG A 236 -12.69 36.37 -2.43
N LEU A 237 -13.60 36.15 -1.48
CA LEU A 237 -14.00 37.17 -0.50
C LEU A 237 -13.18 37.12 0.80
N ARG A 238 -12.47 36.02 1.04
CA ARG A 238 -11.72 35.78 2.25
C ARG A 238 -10.52 34.85 2.02
N ALA A 239 -9.50 34.87 2.90
CA ALA A 239 -8.43 33.89 2.91
C ALA A 239 -8.97 32.47 3.06
N TYR A 240 -8.23 31.50 2.55
CA TYR A 240 -8.55 30.08 2.77
C TYR A 240 -8.28 29.71 4.22
N GLU A 241 -9.18 28.94 4.80
CA GLU A 241 -9.00 28.27 6.08
C GLU A 241 -9.11 26.78 5.94
N VAL A 242 -8.38 26.03 6.79
CA VAL A 242 -8.37 24.57 6.77
C VAL A 242 -9.47 24.04 7.69
N VAL A 243 -10.45 23.38 7.09
CA VAL A 243 -11.53 22.73 7.84
C VAL A 243 -11.70 21.30 7.31
N ASN A 244 -11.53 20.30 8.20
CA ASN A 244 -11.59 18.88 7.86
C ASN A 244 -10.66 18.49 6.68
N GLY A 245 -9.39 18.95 6.75
CA GLY A 245 -8.37 18.62 5.77
C GLY A 245 -8.57 19.22 4.37
N ALA A 246 -9.42 20.25 4.25
CA ALA A 246 -9.64 20.98 3.00
C ALA A 246 -9.52 22.50 3.24
N PHE A 247 -8.92 23.20 2.29
CA PHE A 247 -8.93 24.65 2.25
C PHE A 247 -10.30 25.12 1.80
N LYS A 248 -10.92 25.99 2.55
CA LYS A 248 -12.27 26.49 2.28
C LYS A 248 -12.34 28.00 2.28
N THR A 249 -13.13 28.55 1.38
CA THR A 249 -13.36 30.00 1.31
C THR A 249 -14.73 30.29 0.70
N VAL A 250 -15.21 31.52 0.90
CA VAL A 250 -16.36 32.08 0.21
C VAL A 250 -15.85 32.92 -0.96
N ALA A 251 -16.47 32.74 -2.12
CA ALA A 251 -16.15 33.48 -3.34
C ALA A 251 -17.43 34.03 -3.98
N VAL A 252 -17.30 35.07 -4.82
CA VAL A 252 -18.35 35.66 -5.59
C VAL A 252 -18.04 35.65 -7.09
N CYS A 253 -19.03 35.44 -7.89
CA CYS A 253 -18.95 35.69 -9.34
C CYS A 253 -19.44 37.10 -9.61
N ASP A 254 -18.55 38.03 -9.98
CA ASP A 254 -18.90 39.42 -10.24
C ASP A 254 -19.79 39.57 -11.51
N ARG A 255 -19.80 38.54 -12.43
CA ARG A 255 -20.64 38.58 -13.63
C ARG A 255 -22.08 38.21 -13.36
N CYS A 256 -22.39 37.27 -12.48
CA CYS A 256 -23.76 36.80 -12.24
C CYS A 256 -24.23 37.04 -10.79
N ASP A 257 -23.48 37.79 -9.98
CA ASP A 257 -23.75 38.14 -8.57
C ASP A 257 -24.12 36.94 -7.69
N ARG A 258 -23.45 35.78 -7.95
CA ARG A 258 -23.71 34.56 -7.22
C ARG A 258 -22.58 34.25 -6.29
N LEU A 259 -22.92 33.76 -5.08
CA LEU A 259 -21.99 33.39 -4.04
C LEU A 259 -21.74 31.89 -4.07
N TYR A 260 -20.48 31.52 -3.81
CA TYR A 260 -20.02 30.14 -3.84
C TYR A 260 -19.20 29.78 -2.61
N TRP A 261 -19.33 28.54 -2.19
CA TRP A 261 -18.47 27.90 -1.22
C TRP A 261 -17.43 27.06 -1.97
N VAL A 262 -16.18 27.43 -1.86
CA VAL A 262 -15.08 26.79 -2.57
C VAL A 262 -14.32 25.87 -1.62
N HIS A 263 -14.13 24.63 -2.02
CA HIS A 263 -13.30 23.66 -1.32
C HIS A 263 -12.13 23.26 -2.20
N VAL A 264 -10.92 23.31 -1.67
CA VAL A 264 -9.72 22.81 -2.32
C VAL A 264 -9.06 21.76 -1.40
N ARG A 265 -8.92 20.55 -1.89
CA ARG A 265 -8.11 19.53 -1.25
C ARG A 265 -6.78 19.43 -1.98
N ALA A 266 -5.69 19.46 -1.25
CA ALA A 266 -4.35 19.24 -1.77
C ALA A 266 -3.72 18.05 -1.06
N LYS A 267 -3.14 17.13 -1.83
CA LYS A 267 -2.50 15.92 -1.33
C LYS A 267 -1.10 15.84 -1.93
N MET A 268 -0.11 15.70 -1.08
CA MET A 268 1.25 15.36 -1.50
C MET A 268 1.25 13.89 -1.93
N THR A 269 1.68 13.63 -3.13
CA THR A 269 1.93 12.29 -3.69
C THR A 269 3.41 12.16 -4.00
N TYR A 270 3.86 10.98 -4.38
CA TYR A 270 5.25 10.79 -4.81
C TYR A 270 5.63 11.69 -6.00
N ASP A 271 4.70 11.86 -6.94
CA ASP A 271 4.91 12.66 -8.17
C ASP A 271 4.63 14.16 -7.97
N GLY A 272 4.43 14.61 -6.73
CA GLY A 272 4.12 16.00 -6.43
C GLY A 272 2.70 16.20 -5.92
N VAL A 273 2.24 17.45 -5.96
CA VAL A 273 0.95 17.81 -5.38
C VAL A 273 -0.19 17.54 -6.34
N ARG A 274 -1.20 16.80 -5.87
CA ARG A 274 -2.50 16.65 -6.55
C ARG A 274 -3.54 17.48 -5.85
N THR A 275 -4.32 18.26 -6.61
CA THR A 275 -5.40 19.10 -6.12
C THR A 275 -6.74 18.65 -6.66
N ALA A 276 -7.77 18.80 -5.83
CA ALA A 276 -9.16 18.60 -6.23
C ALA A 276 -9.99 19.77 -5.68
N SER A 277 -10.72 20.46 -6.56
CA SER A 277 -11.57 21.58 -6.20
C SER A 277 -13.04 21.24 -6.40
N ARG A 278 -13.88 21.75 -5.49
CA ARG A 278 -15.33 21.71 -5.61
C ARG A 278 -15.89 23.08 -5.30
N VAL A 279 -16.84 23.54 -6.14
CA VAL A 279 -17.47 24.85 -6.04
C VAL A 279 -18.98 24.64 -5.88
N TYR A 280 -19.54 25.10 -4.77
CA TYR A 280 -20.95 24.93 -4.45
C TYR A 280 -21.66 26.27 -4.44
N LEU A 281 -22.76 26.40 -5.14
CA LEU A 281 -23.63 27.57 -5.06
C LEU A 281 -24.21 27.69 -3.64
N VAL A 282 -24.17 28.87 -3.06
CA VAL A 282 -24.72 29.14 -1.72
C VAL A 282 -25.58 30.40 -1.72
N GLY A 283 -26.70 30.33 -1.00
CA GLY A 283 -27.55 31.54 -0.78
C GLY A 283 -26.85 32.54 0.16
N ARG A 284 -27.21 33.82 0.07
CA ARG A 284 -26.60 34.92 0.84
C ARG A 284 -26.58 34.68 2.35
N LYS A 285 -27.66 34.16 2.94
CA LYS A 285 -27.75 33.85 4.38
C LYS A 285 -26.73 32.78 4.78
N ARG A 286 -26.59 31.71 3.98
CA ARG A 286 -25.61 30.62 4.23
C ARG A 286 -24.18 31.12 3.99
N ALA A 287 -23.94 31.91 2.97
CA ALA A 287 -22.63 32.48 2.67
C ALA A 287 -22.14 33.36 3.82
N LYS A 288 -23.02 34.21 4.40
CA LYS A 288 -22.69 35.01 5.59
C LYS A 288 -22.31 34.16 6.79
N LYS A 289 -23.08 33.11 7.09
CA LYS A 289 -22.77 32.17 8.18
C LYS A 289 -21.45 31.43 7.95
N LEU A 290 -21.17 30.97 6.74
CA LEU A 290 -19.90 30.31 6.39
C LEU A 290 -18.71 31.28 6.50
N TYR A 291 -18.88 32.52 6.05
CA TYR A 291 -17.89 33.59 6.18
C TYR A 291 -17.56 33.89 7.63
N GLU A 292 -18.56 33.95 8.52
CA GLU A 292 -18.38 34.22 9.95
C GLU A 292 -17.76 33.02 10.69
N ASN A 293 -18.14 31.78 10.35
CA ASN A 293 -17.60 30.59 10.96
C ASN A 293 -16.11 30.39 10.67
N LEU A 294 -15.64 30.76 9.48
CA LEU A 294 -14.22 30.76 9.16
C LEU A 294 -13.41 31.75 10.02
N LYS A 295 -14.04 32.70 10.72
CA LYS A 295 -13.37 33.62 11.67
C LYS A 295 -13.05 32.98 13.02
N LYS A 296 -13.70 31.85 13.35
CA LYS A 296 -13.65 31.23 14.68
C LYS A 296 -12.77 29.95 14.69
N SER A 297 -12.25 29.55 13.51
CA SER A 297 -11.33 28.41 13.35
C SER A 297 -9.90 28.87 13.25
#